data_ee7222f912ebf18dced84f340a6351c4
#
_entry.id   ee7222f912ebf18dced84f340a6351c4
#
_cell.length_a   1.000
_cell.length_b   1.000
_cell.length_c   1.000
_cell.angle_alpha   90.00
_cell.angle_beta   90.00
_cell.angle_gamma   90.00
#
_symmetry.space_group_name_H-M   'P 1'
#
loop_
_entity.id
_entity.type
_entity.pdbx_description
1 polymer ?
#
loop_
_entity_poly.entity_id
_entity_poly.type
_entity_poly.pdbx_seq_one_letter_code
_entity_poly.pdbx_strand_id
1 'polypeptide(L)'
;MARPSKRRQQATSVPAVAEEQFARIYKTAIYARLSREDNLNQSDSIENQLALLNDYVGNRPFLHLAGTFIDNGYTGTDFDRPEWQKLMEAVQSKEVDCIVVKDLSRLGRNYIETGEFLEKICPFFGIRFIAINDNFGTETVEASGQLSVSLSNIINDYYAKDISRKVSSALRSKMENGEFIGAWEKYGYLKDPNNKNQLIVNPETAPIVKQIFLWRSEGMSYMGINKKLNDSGVLSPGQYKANRGIVTNNNQKDRVILWNKHMITEILKDITYLGHLAQRKASQCLYAGISFHRTEEQEWIIVENTHEPIIEQELFDKVQAINNAAAEKSKANSGKYDHLPKAVNIYGKKFTCADCGSVMKLVRSFSTKKDKVYFTFKCPTYAEHGTRACNAKKMRKADLDEAVLATIKAQLDLFVDMQDSLHQLLALKKAKAKQSKQKDEIKSLKKKLDHKKGLFGGLYRDLSEGLISDEDYAQTREVIMGEIKRLEQQLSELEGTTTRFAEQLRGEEKWAEMVEKYYNATEVTAEMVDAMILSMKMNEDSSLIIEFNYMDEFKSIFDVTETLRKEVA
;
A
#
# COMPACT_ATOMS: atom_id res chain seq x y z
N MET A 1 27.31 35.42 31.06
CA MET A 1 27.54 36.32 29.92
C MET A 1 28.29 35.56 28.83
N ALA A 2 27.60 35.08 27.84
CA ALA A 2 28.17 34.34 26.71
C ALA A 2 28.10 35.24 25.47
N ARG A 3 29.23 35.44 24.83
CA ARG A 3 29.38 36.29 23.63
C ARG A 3 28.82 35.58 22.41
N PRO A 4 28.04 36.23 21.53
CA PRO A 4 27.66 35.66 20.24
C PRO A 4 28.82 35.79 19.26
N SER A 5 29.25 34.68 18.64
CA SER A 5 30.21 34.69 17.55
C SER A 5 29.51 35.11 16.26
N LYS A 6 29.82 36.31 15.78
CA LYS A 6 29.48 36.76 14.41
C LYS A 6 30.39 36.04 13.43
N ARG A 7 29.95 34.96 12.84
CA ARG A 7 30.55 34.43 11.62
C ARG A 7 29.97 35.21 10.43
N ARG A 8 30.69 36.21 9.98
CA ARG A 8 30.48 36.94 8.72
C ARG A 8 30.68 35.92 7.60
N GLN A 9 29.59 35.51 6.93
CA GLN A 9 29.69 34.85 5.63
C GLN A 9 30.26 35.89 4.64
N GLN A 10 31.47 35.69 4.23
CA GLN A 10 32.00 36.33 3.02
C GLN A 10 31.30 35.68 1.84
N ALA A 11 30.46 36.44 1.16
CA ALA A 11 30.00 36.09 -0.17
C ALA A 11 31.24 36.04 -1.07
N THR A 12 31.72 34.84 -1.35
CA THR A 12 32.67 34.61 -2.42
C THR A 12 31.94 34.91 -3.73
N SER A 13 32.33 36.03 -4.35
CA SER A 13 31.95 36.35 -5.71
C SER A 13 32.36 35.20 -6.61
N VAL A 14 31.34 34.55 -7.21
CA VAL A 14 31.52 33.58 -8.29
C VAL A 14 32.28 34.30 -9.41
N PRO A 15 33.44 33.79 -9.90
CA PRO A 15 34.07 34.36 -11.05
C PRO A 15 33.09 34.33 -12.22
N ALA A 16 32.90 35.48 -12.86
CA ALA A 16 32.14 35.58 -14.10
C ALA A 16 32.86 34.73 -15.16
N VAL A 17 32.30 33.52 -15.42
CA VAL A 17 32.71 32.68 -16.54
C VAL A 17 32.29 33.44 -17.81
N ALA A 18 33.22 33.62 -18.72
CA ALA A 18 33.10 34.40 -19.94
C ALA A 18 31.79 34.11 -20.70
N GLU A 19 31.03 35.19 -20.95
CA GLU A 19 29.67 35.15 -21.57
C GLU A 19 29.67 34.85 -23.08
N GLU A 20 30.80 34.46 -23.71
CA GLU A 20 30.91 34.43 -25.15
C GLU A 20 30.64 33.07 -25.86
N GLN A 21 30.15 32.01 -25.17
CA GLN A 21 29.91 30.71 -25.82
C GLN A 21 28.44 30.20 -25.79
N PHE A 22 27.46 31.02 -25.49
CA PHE A 22 26.09 30.53 -25.29
C PHE A 22 25.15 30.83 -26.47
N ALA A 23 25.33 30.10 -27.58
CA ALA A 23 24.37 30.07 -28.67
C ALA A 23 23.27 29.01 -28.47
N ARG A 24 23.31 28.14 -27.40
CA ARG A 24 22.38 27.06 -27.18
C ARG A 24 21.54 27.26 -25.91
N ILE A 25 20.22 27.24 -26.09
CA ILE A 25 19.24 27.20 -25.00
C ILE A 25 19.04 25.75 -24.61
N TYR A 26 19.11 25.43 -23.31
CA TYR A 26 18.97 24.09 -22.76
C TYR A 26 17.57 23.90 -22.13
N LYS A 27 16.93 22.79 -22.47
CA LYS A 27 15.71 22.31 -21.81
C LYS A 27 16.11 21.65 -20.50
N THR A 28 15.94 22.35 -19.40
CA THR A 28 16.55 22.01 -18.12
C THR A 28 15.56 21.29 -17.21
N ALA A 29 15.94 20.13 -16.70
CA ALA A 29 15.27 19.46 -15.60
C ALA A 29 15.95 19.75 -14.27
N ILE A 30 15.16 20.01 -13.25
CA ILE A 30 15.58 20.07 -11.86
C ILE A 30 15.35 18.71 -11.22
N TYR A 31 16.39 18.14 -10.59
CA TYR A 31 16.25 16.91 -9.82
C TYR A 31 16.63 17.13 -8.36
N ALA A 32 15.71 16.77 -7.46
CA ALA A 32 15.90 16.84 -6.01
C ALA A 32 15.62 15.48 -5.35
N ARG A 33 16.42 15.13 -4.34
CA ARG A 33 16.29 13.89 -3.60
C ARG A 33 16.49 14.09 -2.10
N LEU A 34 15.62 13.44 -1.30
CA LEU A 34 15.77 13.37 0.14
C LEU A 34 15.72 11.92 0.61
N SER A 35 16.71 11.49 1.38
CA SER A 35 16.69 10.17 2.02
C SER A 35 15.84 10.20 3.31
N ARG A 36 15.37 9.03 3.78
CA ARG A 36 14.65 8.93 5.06
C ARG A 36 15.46 9.38 6.26
N GLU A 37 16.78 9.34 6.15
CA GLU A 37 17.73 9.73 7.19
C GLU A 37 17.98 11.25 7.23
N ASP A 38 17.85 11.94 6.10
CA ASP A 38 18.09 13.39 5.97
C ASP A 38 16.93 14.26 6.51
N ASN A 39 15.78 13.65 6.84
CA ASN A 39 14.60 14.35 7.39
C ASN A 39 14.83 15.04 8.76
N LEU A 40 15.98 14.88 9.38
CA LEU A 40 16.31 15.46 10.69
C LEU A 40 16.97 16.84 10.60
N ASN A 41 17.46 17.26 9.43
CA ASN A 41 18.12 18.55 9.22
C ASN A 41 17.22 19.49 8.41
N GLN A 42 16.70 20.54 9.01
CA GLN A 42 15.89 21.59 8.36
C GLN A 42 16.59 22.26 7.15
N SER A 43 17.93 22.24 7.09
CA SER A 43 18.70 22.83 6.00
C SER A 43 18.67 22.05 4.69
N ASP A 44 18.29 20.78 4.72
CA ASP A 44 18.32 19.88 3.57
C ASP A 44 16.92 19.46 3.09
N SER A 45 15.87 20.16 3.51
CA SER A 45 14.49 19.88 3.06
C SER A 45 14.38 19.98 1.52
N ILE A 46 13.45 19.23 0.96
CA ILE A 46 13.16 19.29 -0.49
C ILE A 46 12.83 20.72 -0.92
N GLU A 47 12.08 21.45 -0.10
CA GLU A 47 11.68 22.83 -0.37
C GLU A 47 12.89 23.74 -0.54
N ASN A 48 13.88 23.63 0.36
CA ASN A 48 15.12 24.42 0.28
C ASN A 48 15.98 24.03 -0.94
N GLN A 49 16.01 22.74 -1.30
CA GLN A 49 16.69 22.29 -2.52
C GLN A 49 16.00 22.87 -3.76
N LEU A 50 14.69 22.79 -3.84
CA LEU A 50 13.92 23.32 -4.97
C LEU A 50 14.05 24.85 -5.08
N ALA A 51 14.01 25.57 -3.97
CA ALA A 51 14.21 27.02 -3.98
C ALA A 51 15.57 27.39 -4.57
N LEU A 52 16.66 26.73 -4.13
CA LEU A 52 18.00 26.92 -4.66
C LEU A 52 18.10 26.61 -6.16
N LEU A 53 17.52 25.49 -6.58
CA LEU A 53 17.59 25.01 -7.96
C LEU A 53 16.77 25.91 -8.91
N ASN A 54 15.59 26.35 -8.48
CA ASN A 54 14.76 27.27 -9.25
C ASN A 54 15.41 28.64 -9.40
N ASP A 55 15.99 29.18 -8.30
CA ASP A 55 16.75 30.43 -8.35
C ASP A 55 17.94 30.34 -9.31
N TYR A 56 18.68 29.23 -9.26
CA TYR A 56 19.81 28.98 -10.16
C TYR A 56 19.41 28.96 -11.63
N VAL A 57 18.32 28.25 -11.98
CA VAL A 57 17.80 28.13 -13.34
C VAL A 57 17.19 29.46 -13.78
N GLY A 58 16.39 30.13 -12.92
CA GLY A 58 15.72 31.39 -13.25
C GLY A 58 16.65 32.55 -13.51
N ASN A 59 17.84 32.57 -12.87
CA ASN A 59 18.86 33.61 -13.06
C ASN A 59 19.74 33.39 -14.29
N ARG A 60 19.49 32.36 -15.12
CA ARG A 60 20.32 32.03 -16.30
C ARG A 60 19.48 31.93 -17.56
N PRO A 61 19.59 32.88 -18.50
CA PRO A 61 18.71 32.96 -19.68
C PRO A 61 18.89 31.79 -20.67
N PHE A 62 19.97 31.02 -20.55
CA PHE A 62 20.22 29.84 -21.37
C PHE A 62 19.68 28.54 -20.79
N LEU A 63 19.09 28.55 -19.57
CA LEU A 63 18.46 27.41 -18.93
C LEU A 63 16.94 27.61 -18.92
N HIS A 64 16.21 26.81 -19.68
CA HIS A 64 14.76 26.82 -19.70
C HIS A 64 14.23 25.63 -18.90
N LEU A 65 13.46 25.88 -17.84
CA LEU A 65 12.88 24.82 -17.02
C LEU A 65 11.88 24.00 -17.84
N ALA A 66 12.18 22.72 -18.07
CA ALA A 66 11.34 21.75 -18.77
C ALA A 66 10.56 20.83 -17.81
N GLY A 67 11.13 20.55 -16.61
CA GLY A 67 10.46 19.71 -15.62
C GLY A 67 11.18 19.71 -14.26
N THR A 68 10.43 19.27 -13.24
CA THR A 68 10.96 19.09 -11.87
C THR A 68 10.65 17.67 -11.42
N PHE A 69 11.69 16.94 -11.00
CA PHE A 69 11.63 15.53 -10.61
C PHE A 69 12.10 15.39 -9.17
N ILE A 70 11.31 14.71 -8.33
CA ILE A 70 11.54 14.66 -6.88
C ILE A 70 11.38 13.25 -6.36
N ASP A 71 12.47 12.63 -5.89
CA ASP A 71 12.45 11.35 -5.19
C ASP A 71 12.58 11.58 -3.67
N ASN A 72 11.45 11.44 -2.96
CA ASN A 72 11.40 11.56 -1.51
C ASN A 72 11.38 10.20 -0.82
N GLY A 73 12.29 9.98 0.12
CA GLY A 73 12.39 8.74 0.89
C GLY A 73 13.20 7.62 0.22
N TYR A 74 13.88 7.91 -0.89
CA TYR A 74 14.75 6.97 -1.59
C TYR A 74 16.21 7.13 -1.21
N THR A 75 16.94 6.00 -1.10
CA THR A 75 18.38 6.00 -0.81
C THR A 75 19.18 6.43 -2.04
N GLY A 76 20.41 6.86 -1.83
CA GLY A 76 21.32 7.23 -2.93
C GLY A 76 22.18 6.05 -3.43
N THR A 77 21.87 4.82 -3.07
CA THR A 77 22.70 3.64 -3.33
C THR A 77 22.49 3.02 -4.71
N ASP A 78 21.37 3.31 -5.36
CA ASP A 78 21.03 2.84 -6.70
C ASP A 78 20.26 3.90 -7.49
N PHE A 79 20.05 3.68 -8.79
CA PHE A 79 19.27 4.51 -9.71
C PHE A 79 17.85 3.97 -9.94
N ASP A 80 17.41 2.96 -9.20
CA ASP A 80 16.04 2.43 -9.31
C ASP A 80 15.05 3.30 -8.51
N ARG A 81 14.75 4.48 -9.07
CA ARG A 81 13.87 5.50 -8.46
C ARG A 81 12.83 5.97 -9.46
N PRO A 82 11.57 6.08 -9.07
CA PRO A 82 10.47 6.37 -10.01
C PRO A 82 10.63 7.69 -10.77
N GLU A 83 10.98 8.78 -10.06
CA GLU A 83 11.12 10.10 -10.70
C GLU A 83 12.43 10.22 -11.49
N TRP A 84 13.48 9.52 -11.06
CA TRP A 84 14.70 9.41 -11.84
C TRP A 84 14.45 8.66 -13.17
N GLN A 85 13.66 7.60 -13.17
CA GLN A 85 13.32 6.86 -14.39
C GLN A 85 12.52 7.75 -15.35
N LYS A 86 11.53 8.51 -14.86
CA LYS A 86 10.79 9.48 -15.67
C LYS A 86 11.69 10.58 -16.24
N LEU A 87 12.66 11.06 -15.45
CA LEU A 87 13.66 12.01 -15.94
C LEU A 87 14.46 11.41 -17.08
N MET A 88 14.88 10.15 -16.98
CA MET A 88 15.62 9.47 -18.03
C MET A 88 14.76 9.20 -19.29
N GLU A 89 13.46 8.94 -19.14
CA GLU A 89 12.52 8.88 -20.27
C GLU A 89 12.41 10.25 -20.98
N ALA A 90 12.31 11.35 -20.22
CA ALA A 90 12.28 12.69 -20.77
C ALA A 90 13.60 13.08 -21.46
N VAL A 91 14.73 12.55 -21.02
CA VAL A 91 16.02 12.68 -21.70
C VAL A 91 16.02 11.90 -23.01
N GLN A 92 15.56 10.64 -23.01
CA GLN A 92 15.50 9.82 -24.20
C GLN A 92 14.56 10.40 -25.27
N SER A 93 13.44 11.00 -24.85
CA SER A 93 12.51 11.69 -25.76
C SER A 93 13.00 13.08 -26.22
N LYS A 94 14.18 13.55 -25.75
CA LYS A 94 14.77 14.87 -26.03
C LYS A 94 13.91 16.04 -25.53
N GLU A 95 13.08 15.79 -24.54
CA GLU A 95 12.35 16.84 -23.81
C GLU A 95 13.25 17.56 -22.81
N VAL A 96 14.32 16.87 -22.34
CA VAL A 96 15.34 17.38 -21.43
C VAL A 96 16.72 17.15 -22.04
N ASP A 97 17.57 18.18 -22.05
CA ASP A 97 18.96 18.11 -22.46
C ASP A 97 19.93 18.73 -21.45
N CYS A 98 19.41 19.21 -20.31
CA CYS A 98 20.21 19.66 -19.16
C CYS A 98 19.59 19.16 -17.85
N ILE A 99 20.42 18.67 -16.93
CA ILE A 99 20.01 18.24 -15.58
C ILE A 99 20.75 19.08 -14.56
N VAL A 100 20.02 19.70 -13.61
CA VAL A 100 20.57 20.51 -12.53
C VAL A 100 20.25 19.87 -11.19
N VAL A 101 21.26 19.65 -10.36
CA VAL A 101 21.15 19.13 -9.00
C VAL A 101 21.83 20.05 -7.99
N LYS A 102 21.48 19.94 -6.71
CA LYS A 102 22.13 20.70 -5.63
C LYS A 102 23.62 20.32 -5.50
N ASP A 103 23.89 19.02 -5.44
CA ASP A 103 25.21 18.42 -5.32
C ASP A 103 25.23 17.00 -5.90
N LEU A 104 26.42 16.45 -6.17
CA LEU A 104 26.59 15.11 -6.73
C LEU A 104 26.00 14.00 -5.87
N SER A 105 25.89 14.21 -4.56
CA SER A 105 25.27 13.22 -3.67
C SER A 105 23.78 13.04 -3.94
N ARG A 106 23.11 13.98 -4.58
CA ARG A 106 21.71 13.88 -5.01
C ARG A 106 21.57 12.94 -6.20
N LEU A 107 22.58 12.88 -7.06
CA LEU A 107 22.63 11.92 -8.16
C LEU A 107 22.79 10.50 -7.63
N GLY A 108 23.86 10.21 -6.88
CA GLY A 108 24.13 8.89 -6.32
C GLY A 108 25.23 8.91 -5.27
N ARG A 109 25.23 7.91 -4.39
CA ARG A 109 26.32 7.66 -3.42
C ARG A 109 27.27 6.55 -3.90
N ASN A 110 26.89 5.81 -4.95
CA ASN A 110 27.73 4.82 -5.60
C ASN A 110 28.58 5.49 -6.69
N TYR A 111 29.89 5.57 -6.48
CA TYR A 111 30.78 6.26 -7.39
C TYR A 111 30.87 5.60 -8.78
N ILE A 112 30.69 4.27 -8.85
CA ILE A 112 30.73 3.53 -10.12
C ILE A 112 29.56 3.96 -11.01
N GLU A 113 28.35 3.92 -10.47
CA GLU A 113 27.14 4.29 -11.21
C GLU A 113 27.09 5.78 -11.53
N THR A 114 27.47 6.63 -10.57
CA THR A 114 27.57 8.10 -10.79
C THR A 114 28.61 8.42 -11.85
N GLY A 115 29.78 7.77 -11.81
CA GLY A 115 30.83 7.91 -12.80
C GLY A 115 30.35 7.43 -14.18
N GLU A 116 29.74 6.26 -14.25
CA GLU A 116 29.19 5.73 -15.52
C GLU A 116 28.12 6.65 -16.11
N PHE A 117 27.25 7.23 -15.28
CA PHE A 117 26.27 8.20 -15.73
C PHE A 117 26.94 9.45 -16.33
N LEU A 118 27.89 10.04 -15.62
CA LEU A 118 28.55 11.28 -16.05
C LEU A 118 29.52 11.06 -17.22
N GLU A 119 30.23 9.93 -17.27
CA GLU A 119 31.28 9.67 -18.29
C GLU A 119 30.73 9.00 -19.55
N LYS A 120 29.67 8.20 -19.45
CA LYS A 120 29.12 7.46 -20.59
C LYS A 120 27.72 7.96 -20.98
N ILE A 121 26.80 8.07 -20.03
CA ILE A 121 25.38 8.35 -20.32
C ILE A 121 25.19 9.81 -20.70
N CYS A 122 25.76 10.75 -19.94
CA CYS A 122 25.65 12.17 -20.26
C CYS A 122 26.20 12.50 -21.66
N PRO A 123 27.42 12.06 -22.06
CA PRO A 123 27.92 12.30 -23.40
C PRO A 123 27.12 11.57 -24.49
N PHE A 124 26.66 10.34 -24.22
CA PHE A 124 25.91 9.55 -25.20
C PHE A 124 24.59 10.22 -25.59
N PHE A 125 23.85 10.77 -24.61
CA PHE A 125 22.60 11.49 -24.85
C PHE A 125 22.79 12.99 -25.12
N GLY A 126 24.02 13.50 -25.00
CA GLY A 126 24.33 14.92 -25.15
C GLY A 126 23.75 15.79 -24.02
N ILE A 127 23.67 15.25 -22.81
CA ILE A 127 23.12 15.90 -21.63
C ILE A 127 24.19 16.82 -20.99
N ARG A 128 23.80 18.06 -20.73
CA ARG A 128 24.53 18.94 -19.82
C ARG A 128 24.15 18.62 -18.39
N PHE A 129 25.13 18.33 -17.53
CA PHE A 129 24.90 18.06 -16.12
C PHE A 129 25.55 19.16 -15.26
N ILE A 130 24.81 19.69 -14.25
CA ILE A 130 25.29 20.76 -13.37
C ILE A 130 24.99 20.38 -11.91
N ALA A 131 26.02 20.37 -11.06
CA ALA A 131 25.89 20.25 -9.59
C ALA A 131 26.35 21.57 -8.96
N ILE A 132 25.40 22.30 -8.36
CA ILE A 132 25.61 23.70 -7.95
C ILE A 132 26.67 23.83 -6.85
N ASN A 133 26.48 23.09 -5.75
CA ASN A 133 27.35 23.19 -4.58
C ASN A 133 28.76 22.64 -4.82
N ASP A 134 28.87 21.66 -5.74
CA ASP A 134 30.16 21.07 -6.12
C ASP A 134 30.87 21.89 -7.19
N ASN A 135 30.23 22.95 -7.67
CA ASN A 135 30.74 23.83 -8.76
C ASN A 135 31.14 22.98 -9.99
N PHE A 136 30.36 21.97 -10.29
CA PHE A 136 30.61 20.98 -11.35
C PHE A 136 29.63 21.16 -12.50
N GLY A 137 30.15 21.12 -13.74
CA GLY A 137 29.35 21.09 -14.97
C GLY A 137 30.08 20.34 -16.09
N THR A 138 29.35 19.54 -16.88
CA THR A 138 29.94 18.71 -17.95
C THR A 138 30.59 19.49 -19.09
N GLU A 139 30.28 20.79 -19.27
CA GLU A 139 30.92 21.65 -20.28
C GLU A 139 32.28 22.19 -19.86
N THR A 140 32.59 22.24 -18.55
CA THR A 140 33.85 22.72 -18.03
C THR A 140 34.91 21.63 -17.91
N VAL A 141 34.59 20.42 -18.36
CA VAL A 141 35.43 19.24 -18.17
C VAL A 141 36.36 19.05 -19.35
N GLU A 142 37.48 19.78 -19.35
CA GLU A 142 38.72 19.26 -19.93
C GLU A 142 39.14 18.00 -19.14
N ALA A 143 39.97 17.13 -19.72
CA ALA A 143 40.35 15.81 -19.18
C ALA A 143 40.73 15.77 -17.67
N SER A 144 41.08 16.90 -17.07
CA SER A 144 41.37 17.07 -15.64
C SER A 144 40.11 17.02 -14.73
N GLY A 145 38.90 17.32 -15.24
CA GLY A 145 37.67 17.35 -14.47
C GLY A 145 37.06 15.94 -14.24
N GLN A 146 37.25 15.02 -15.14
CA GLN A 146 36.82 13.63 -14.97
C GLN A 146 37.49 12.94 -13.76
N LEU A 147 38.79 13.22 -13.58
CA LEU A 147 39.53 12.72 -12.41
C LEU A 147 39.03 13.33 -11.10
N SER A 148 38.59 14.59 -11.12
CA SER A 148 38.05 15.30 -9.95
C SER A 148 36.72 14.72 -9.49
N VAL A 149 35.83 14.38 -10.39
CA VAL A 149 34.52 13.77 -10.05
C VAL A 149 34.70 12.38 -9.44
N SER A 150 35.52 11.55 -10.08
CA SER A 150 35.81 10.21 -9.56
C SER A 150 36.46 10.27 -8.18
N LEU A 151 37.39 11.22 -7.98
CA LEU A 151 38.02 11.46 -6.68
C LEU A 151 37.03 11.97 -5.62
N SER A 152 36.15 12.91 -5.99
CA SER A 152 35.11 13.42 -5.07
C SER A 152 34.16 12.33 -4.63
N ASN A 153 33.76 11.44 -5.55
CA ASN A 153 32.90 10.30 -5.22
C ASN A 153 33.60 9.28 -4.31
N ILE A 154 34.89 9.00 -4.57
CA ILE A 154 35.70 8.13 -3.70
C ILE A 154 35.84 8.75 -2.30
N ILE A 155 36.08 10.04 -2.22
CA ILE A 155 36.19 10.76 -0.94
C ILE A 155 34.86 10.72 -0.18
N ASN A 156 33.74 11.01 -0.85
CA ASN A 156 32.40 10.95 -0.24
C ASN A 156 32.08 9.53 0.26
N ASP A 157 32.41 8.51 -0.52
CA ASP A 157 32.26 7.11 -0.15
C ASP A 157 33.14 6.77 1.07
N TYR A 158 34.38 7.24 1.11
CA TYR A 158 35.29 7.07 2.25
C TYR A 158 34.76 7.77 3.51
N TYR A 159 34.28 9.03 3.40
CA TYR A 159 33.69 9.76 4.53
C TYR A 159 32.43 9.07 5.06
N ALA A 160 31.56 8.59 4.18
CA ALA A 160 30.37 7.84 4.61
C ALA A 160 30.75 6.55 5.36
N LYS A 161 31.80 5.83 4.91
CA LYS A 161 32.38 4.68 5.61
C LYS A 161 32.97 5.06 6.96
N ASP A 162 33.75 6.12 7.02
CA ASP A 162 34.38 6.58 8.23
C ASP A 162 33.35 7.05 9.27
N ILE A 163 32.35 7.83 8.86
CA ILE A 163 31.23 8.25 9.71
C ILE A 163 30.47 7.02 10.24
N SER A 164 30.13 6.08 9.35
CA SER A 164 29.42 4.85 9.74
C SER A 164 30.22 4.04 10.77
N ARG A 165 31.54 3.90 10.58
CA ARG A 165 32.43 3.22 11.55
C ARG A 165 32.49 3.96 12.89
N LYS A 166 32.66 5.28 12.86
CA LYS A 166 32.73 6.11 14.08
C LYS A 166 31.44 6.06 14.88
N VAL A 167 30.28 6.20 14.20
CA VAL A 167 28.96 6.09 14.83
C VAL A 167 28.75 4.70 15.41
N SER A 168 29.07 3.65 14.65
CA SER A 168 28.92 2.26 15.10
C SER A 168 29.84 1.96 16.31
N SER A 169 31.08 2.46 16.30
CA SER A 169 32.02 2.33 17.41
C SER A 169 31.53 3.07 18.66
N ALA A 170 31.06 4.30 18.51
CA ALA A 170 30.51 5.09 19.60
C ALA A 170 29.26 4.46 20.21
N LEU A 171 28.35 3.95 19.37
CA LEU A 171 27.17 3.22 19.85
C LEU A 171 27.56 1.92 20.56
N ARG A 172 28.55 1.21 20.03
CA ARG A 172 29.06 -0.02 20.66
C ARG A 172 29.66 0.27 22.02
N SER A 173 30.49 1.27 22.14
CA SER A 173 31.07 1.70 23.44
C SER A 173 29.99 2.06 24.45
N LYS A 174 28.94 2.77 24.03
CA LYS A 174 27.80 3.07 24.89
C LYS A 174 27.06 1.81 25.34
N MET A 175 26.84 0.84 24.44
CA MET A 175 26.22 -0.44 24.82
C MET A 175 27.07 -1.20 25.83
N GLU A 176 28.39 -1.25 25.62
CA GLU A 176 29.37 -1.92 26.53
C GLU A 176 29.44 -1.25 27.90
N ASN A 177 29.18 0.06 27.97
CA ASN A 177 29.06 0.81 29.23
C ASN A 177 27.70 0.66 29.92
N GLY A 178 26.78 -0.13 29.37
CA GLY A 178 25.45 -0.32 29.95
C GLY A 178 24.50 0.85 29.71
N GLU A 179 24.80 1.72 28.75
CA GLU A 179 23.89 2.80 28.35
C GLU A 179 22.79 2.27 27.43
N PHE A 180 21.55 2.66 27.68
CA PHE A 180 20.41 2.32 26.81
C PHE A 180 20.41 3.20 25.57
N ILE A 181 20.66 2.60 24.41
CA ILE A 181 20.68 3.34 23.12
C ILE A 181 19.38 3.24 22.32
N GLY A 182 18.40 2.48 22.79
CA GLY A 182 17.12 2.33 22.09
C GLY A 182 16.42 3.67 21.86
N ALA A 183 15.82 3.85 20.68
CA ALA A 183 15.06 5.07 20.37
C ALA A 183 13.92 5.27 21.39
N TRP A 184 13.25 4.18 21.76
CA TRP A 184 12.11 4.18 22.65
C TRP A 184 12.35 3.28 23.85
N GLU A 185 11.85 3.71 25.01
CA GLU A 185 11.85 2.95 26.26
C GLU A 185 11.05 1.64 26.14
N LYS A 186 11.40 0.65 26.94
CA LYS A 186 10.63 -0.57 27.13
C LYS A 186 9.38 -0.32 27.96
N TYR A 187 8.30 -1.02 27.69
CA TYR A 187 7.08 -0.93 28.52
C TYR A 187 7.40 -1.35 29.95
N GLY A 188 7.03 -0.54 30.93
CA GLY A 188 7.44 -0.68 32.32
C GLY A 188 8.57 0.25 32.73
N TYR A 189 9.25 0.87 31.77
CA TYR A 189 10.32 1.84 32.01
C TYR A 189 10.07 3.17 31.29
N LEU A 190 10.75 4.21 31.77
CA LEU A 190 10.92 5.52 31.13
C LEU A 190 12.41 5.79 30.94
N LYS A 191 12.76 6.71 30.06
CA LYS A 191 14.09 7.29 30.01
C LYS A 191 14.23 8.35 31.11
N ASP A 192 15.35 8.35 31.80
CA ASP A 192 15.64 9.39 32.80
C ASP A 192 15.67 10.77 32.13
N PRO A 193 14.92 11.78 32.62
CA PRO A 193 14.95 13.14 32.10
C PRO A 193 16.35 13.77 32.07
N ASN A 194 17.21 13.40 33.05
CA ASN A 194 18.58 13.91 33.18
C ASN A 194 19.58 13.13 32.33
N ASN A 195 19.33 11.83 32.11
CA ASN A 195 20.19 10.97 31.31
C ASN A 195 19.33 10.06 30.40
N LYS A 196 19.13 10.46 29.15
CA LYS A 196 18.32 9.73 28.16
C LYS A 196 18.83 8.32 27.86
N ASN A 197 20.04 7.97 28.28
CA ASN A 197 20.62 6.66 28.09
C ASN A 197 20.42 5.73 29.32
N GLN A 198 19.70 6.19 30.33
CA GLN A 198 19.35 5.41 31.52
C GLN A 198 17.85 5.14 31.59
N LEU A 199 17.50 3.93 32.03
CA LEU A 199 16.11 3.53 32.27
C LEU A 199 15.76 3.73 33.75
N ILE A 200 14.57 4.28 34.01
CA ILE A 200 13.94 4.39 35.32
C ILE A 200 12.60 3.68 35.32
N VAL A 201 12.19 3.12 36.44
CA VAL A 201 10.91 2.39 36.54
C VAL A 201 9.73 3.36 36.30
N ASN A 202 8.80 2.95 35.44
CA ASN A 202 7.56 3.68 35.19
C ASN A 202 6.48 3.23 36.18
N PRO A 203 6.03 4.08 37.13
CA PRO A 203 5.06 3.69 38.16
C PRO A 203 3.68 3.30 37.58
N GLU A 204 3.33 3.77 36.38
CA GLU A 204 2.05 3.43 35.73
C GLU A 204 2.08 2.04 35.07
N THR A 205 3.17 1.68 34.43
CA THR A 205 3.22 0.48 33.58
C THR A 205 4.04 -0.68 34.19
N ALA A 206 4.92 -0.42 35.14
CA ALA A 206 5.68 -1.47 35.83
C ALA A 206 4.80 -2.48 36.60
N PRO A 207 3.72 -2.05 37.31
CA PRO A 207 2.81 -2.99 37.96
C PRO A 207 2.14 -3.95 36.97
N ILE A 208 1.86 -3.48 35.74
CA ILE A 208 1.26 -4.30 34.69
C ILE A 208 2.26 -5.39 34.23
N VAL A 209 3.52 -5.01 34.03
CA VAL A 209 4.59 -5.97 33.71
C VAL A 209 4.71 -7.04 34.79
N LYS A 210 4.75 -6.63 36.07
CA LYS A 210 4.82 -7.56 37.21
C LYS A 210 3.62 -8.52 37.21
N GLN A 211 2.42 -8.01 36.93
CA GLN A 211 1.21 -8.82 36.86
C GLN A 211 1.23 -9.84 35.71
N ILE A 212 1.79 -9.48 34.56
CA ILE A 212 1.98 -10.39 33.41
C ILE A 212 2.86 -11.58 33.82
N PHE A 213 3.99 -11.33 34.51
CA PHE A 213 4.88 -12.37 35.01
C PHE A 213 4.19 -13.24 36.07
N LEU A 214 3.44 -12.68 37.00
CA LEU A 214 2.67 -13.42 38.00
C LEU A 214 1.65 -14.36 37.34
N TRP A 215 0.81 -13.86 36.45
CA TRP A 215 -0.15 -14.72 35.74
C TRP A 215 0.52 -15.84 34.97
N ARG A 216 1.67 -15.58 34.36
CA ARG A 216 2.41 -16.61 33.65
C ARG A 216 2.99 -17.65 34.60
N SER A 217 3.49 -17.25 35.77
CA SER A 217 4.00 -18.16 36.81
C SER A 217 2.93 -19.05 37.44
N GLU A 218 1.66 -18.62 37.38
CA GLU A 218 0.46 -19.37 37.74
C GLU A 218 0.00 -20.33 36.61
N GLY A 219 0.69 -20.37 35.48
CA GLY A 219 0.39 -21.25 34.34
C GLY A 219 -0.56 -20.69 33.31
N MET A 220 -0.97 -19.43 33.41
CA MET A 220 -1.86 -18.80 32.43
C MET A 220 -1.17 -18.78 31.05
N SER A 221 -1.94 -19.09 30.00
CA SER A 221 -1.43 -19.07 28.62
C SER A 221 -1.20 -17.63 28.12
N TYR A 222 -0.29 -17.44 27.14
CA TYR A 222 -0.08 -16.13 26.49
C TYR A 222 -1.39 -15.51 25.97
N MET A 223 -2.27 -16.32 25.38
CA MET A 223 -3.58 -15.87 24.90
C MET A 223 -4.52 -15.50 26.05
N GLY A 224 -4.47 -16.22 27.17
CA GLY A 224 -5.24 -15.90 28.36
C GLY A 224 -4.84 -14.54 28.95
N ILE A 225 -3.54 -14.30 29.10
CA ILE A 225 -2.98 -13.02 29.59
C ILE A 225 -3.39 -11.88 28.64
N ASN A 226 -3.22 -12.10 27.34
CA ASN A 226 -3.57 -11.14 26.30
C ASN A 226 -5.04 -10.73 26.39
N LYS A 227 -5.95 -11.69 26.43
CA LYS A 227 -7.40 -11.41 26.56
C LYS A 227 -7.71 -10.67 27.86
N LYS A 228 -7.15 -11.12 28.96
CA LYS A 228 -7.39 -10.49 30.28
C LYS A 228 -6.96 -9.03 30.30
N LEU A 229 -5.80 -8.68 29.70
CA LEU A 229 -5.34 -7.30 29.57
C LEU A 229 -6.26 -6.46 28.68
N ASN A 230 -6.69 -6.99 27.55
CA ASN A 230 -7.61 -6.32 26.64
C ASN A 230 -8.97 -6.11 27.29
N ASP A 231 -9.56 -7.14 27.89
CA ASP A 231 -10.88 -7.08 28.52
C ASP A 231 -10.89 -6.11 29.71
N SER A 232 -9.78 -6.02 30.47
CA SER A 232 -9.60 -5.05 31.56
C SER A 232 -9.29 -3.63 31.10
N GLY A 233 -9.15 -3.39 29.79
CA GLY A 233 -8.89 -2.06 29.24
C GLY A 233 -7.47 -1.54 29.44
N VAL A 234 -6.52 -2.39 29.82
CA VAL A 234 -5.12 -2.01 30.00
C VAL A 234 -4.51 -1.63 28.65
N LEU A 235 -3.89 -0.45 28.59
CA LEU A 235 -3.27 0.04 27.35
C LEU A 235 -2.08 -0.83 26.95
N SER A 236 -2.06 -1.25 25.69
CA SER A 236 -0.90 -1.95 25.13
C SER A 236 0.31 -1.01 25.02
N PRO A 237 1.54 -1.53 24.90
CA PRO A 237 2.74 -0.71 24.74
C PRO A 237 2.65 0.29 23.59
N GLY A 238 2.06 -0.12 22.47
CA GLY A 238 1.84 0.75 21.31
C GLY A 238 0.79 1.83 21.57
N GLN A 239 -0.34 1.47 22.20
CA GLN A 239 -1.40 2.42 22.54
C GLN A 239 -0.96 3.39 23.63
N TYR A 240 -0.18 2.93 24.63
CA TYR A 240 0.37 3.79 25.67
C TYR A 240 1.28 4.88 25.06
N LYS A 241 2.13 4.51 24.09
CA LYS A 241 2.95 5.47 23.36
C LYS A 241 2.12 6.44 22.52
N ALA A 242 1.11 5.93 21.82
CA ALA A 242 0.22 6.76 21.02
C ALA A 242 -0.49 7.83 21.85
N ASN A 243 -1.00 7.46 23.04
CA ASN A 243 -1.66 8.38 23.96
C ASN A 243 -0.71 9.48 24.50
N ARG A 244 0.60 9.21 24.52
CA ARG A 244 1.65 10.19 24.87
C ARG A 244 2.11 11.03 23.67
N GLY A 245 1.45 10.93 22.53
CA GLY A 245 1.83 11.65 21.31
C GLY A 245 3.06 11.10 20.59
N ILE A 246 3.58 9.92 21.00
CA ILE A 246 4.73 9.29 20.39
C ILE A 246 4.28 8.51 19.16
N VAL A 247 4.62 9.03 17.99
CA VAL A 247 4.31 8.37 16.71
C VAL A 247 5.40 7.36 16.37
N THR A 248 5.00 6.11 16.14
CA THR A 248 5.89 5.03 15.69
C THR A 248 5.32 4.42 14.41
N ASN A 249 6.13 3.68 13.64
CA ASN A 249 5.68 3.01 12.42
C ASN A 249 4.49 2.05 12.66
N ASN A 250 4.28 1.61 13.90
CA ASN A 250 3.24 0.65 14.29
C ASN A 250 2.00 1.30 14.91
N ASN A 251 2.01 2.60 15.23
CA ASN A 251 0.85 3.29 15.78
C ASN A 251 0.25 4.28 14.76
N GLN A 252 -0.57 3.76 13.88
CA GLN A 252 -1.36 4.61 12.96
C GLN A 252 -2.44 5.35 13.73
N LYS A 253 -2.65 6.65 13.43
CA LYS A 253 -3.44 7.62 14.21
C LYS A 253 -4.88 7.18 14.53
N ASP A 254 -5.51 6.36 13.70
CA ASP A 254 -6.95 6.05 13.81
C ASP A 254 -7.24 4.60 14.23
N ARG A 255 -6.23 3.86 14.67
CA ARG A 255 -6.40 2.47 15.05
C ARG A 255 -6.06 2.23 16.52
N VAL A 256 -7.00 1.66 17.26
CA VAL A 256 -6.74 1.17 18.63
C VAL A 256 -5.79 -0.02 18.57
N ILE A 257 -4.66 0.09 19.24
CA ILE A 257 -3.65 -0.97 19.32
C ILE A 257 -3.90 -1.83 20.55
N LEU A 258 -4.47 -3.00 20.34
CA LEU A 258 -4.72 -3.96 21.39
C LEU A 258 -3.48 -4.80 21.70
N TRP A 259 -3.45 -5.38 22.92
CA TRP A 259 -2.47 -6.39 23.25
C TRP A 259 -2.57 -7.58 22.29
N ASN A 260 -1.44 -8.19 21.97
CA ASN A 260 -1.36 -9.41 21.19
C ASN A 260 -0.36 -10.39 21.80
N LYS A 261 -0.42 -11.65 21.36
CA LYS A 261 0.44 -12.72 21.86
C LYS A 261 1.93 -12.38 21.77
N HIS A 262 2.35 -11.71 20.68
CA HIS A 262 3.76 -11.38 20.46
C HIS A 262 4.28 -10.41 21.52
N MET A 263 3.53 -9.35 21.85
CA MET A 263 3.91 -8.40 22.91
C MET A 263 4.12 -9.09 24.27
N ILE A 264 3.23 -10.01 24.64
CA ILE A 264 3.38 -10.77 25.89
C ILE A 264 4.63 -11.67 25.84
N THR A 265 4.86 -12.33 24.72
CA THR A 265 6.02 -13.20 24.54
C THR A 265 7.34 -12.43 24.65
N GLU A 266 7.40 -11.25 24.03
CA GLU A 266 8.59 -10.38 24.10
C GLU A 266 8.84 -9.87 25.52
N ILE A 267 7.78 -9.43 26.22
CA ILE A 267 7.91 -8.99 27.62
C ILE A 267 8.44 -10.12 28.49
N LEU A 268 7.88 -11.31 28.39
CA LEU A 268 8.26 -12.45 29.25
C LEU A 268 9.65 -13.02 28.98
N LYS A 269 10.31 -12.65 27.90
CA LYS A 269 11.66 -13.09 27.52
C LYS A 269 12.74 -12.02 27.76
N ASP A 270 12.36 -10.78 27.95
CA ASP A 270 13.31 -9.67 27.96
C ASP A 270 13.98 -9.53 29.33
N ILE A 271 15.30 -9.79 29.37
CA ILE A 271 16.11 -9.63 30.60
C ILE A 271 16.23 -8.19 31.08
N THR A 272 15.75 -7.22 30.30
CA THR A 272 15.67 -5.82 30.76
C THR A 272 14.84 -5.69 32.03
N TYR A 273 13.85 -6.55 32.24
CA TYR A 273 13.03 -6.53 33.46
C TYR A 273 13.76 -7.04 34.72
N LEU A 274 14.92 -7.69 34.54
CA LEU A 274 15.84 -8.06 35.62
C LEU A 274 16.87 -6.95 35.97
N GLY A 275 16.81 -5.82 35.27
CA GLY A 275 17.80 -4.77 35.41
C GLY A 275 19.02 -4.92 34.49
N HIS A 276 18.98 -5.86 33.54
CA HIS A 276 20.08 -6.13 32.60
C HIS A 276 19.73 -5.56 31.21
N LEU A 277 20.72 -5.05 30.48
CA LEU A 277 20.53 -4.63 29.08
C LEU A 277 21.14 -5.67 28.14
N ALA A 278 20.31 -6.16 27.21
CA ALA A 278 20.77 -6.93 26.05
C ALA A 278 20.52 -6.12 24.80
N GLN A 279 21.58 -5.64 24.19
CA GLN A 279 21.56 -4.77 23.02
C GLN A 279 22.25 -5.43 21.82
N ARG A 280 22.26 -4.80 20.65
CA ARG A 280 22.76 -5.37 19.39
C ARG A 280 22.01 -6.64 18.94
N LYS A 281 20.71 -6.73 19.24
CA LYS A 281 19.82 -7.84 18.83
C LYS A 281 19.49 -7.85 17.32
N ALA A 282 19.90 -6.82 16.60
CA ALA A 282 19.79 -6.72 15.15
C ALA A 282 20.95 -5.90 14.60
N SER A 283 21.31 -6.16 13.35
CA SER A 283 22.35 -5.45 12.63
C SER A 283 21.88 -5.13 11.22
N GLN A 284 22.30 -3.97 10.74
CA GLN A 284 22.10 -3.53 9.35
C GLN A 284 23.29 -2.67 8.97
N CYS A 285 23.85 -2.90 7.79
CA CYS A 285 24.87 -2.05 7.23
C CYS A 285 24.62 -1.90 5.73
N LEU A 286 23.73 -0.96 5.38
CA LEU A 286 23.34 -0.68 3.98
C LEU A 286 24.55 -0.41 3.10
N TYR A 287 25.56 0.22 3.69
CA TYR A 287 26.79 0.60 3.04
C TYR A 287 27.68 -0.59 2.65
N ALA A 288 27.64 -1.67 3.44
CA ALA A 288 28.33 -2.92 3.15
C ALA A 288 27.42 -3.92 2.39
N GLY A 289 26.25 -3.50 1.92
CA GLY A 289 25.27 -4.37 1.30
C GLY A 289 24.59 -5.35 2.27
N ILE A 290 24.76 -5.13 3.59
CA ILE A 290 24.18 -6.01 4.62
C ILE A 290 22.75 -5.52 4.92
N SER A 291 21.75 -6.29 4.50
CA SER A 291 20.36 -6.04 4.82
C SER A 291 20.08 -6.24 6.32
N PHE A 292 18.97 -5.69 6.80
CA PHE A 292 18.52 -5.92 8.18
C PHE A 292 18.42 -7.41 8.49
N HIS A 293 19.09 -7.85 9.55
CA HIS A 293 19.00 -9.21 10.06
C HIS A 293 19.06 -9.20 11.59
N ARG A 294 18.48 -10.22 12.21
CA ARG A 294 18.63 -10.45 13.65
C ARG A 294 19.96 -11.14 13.89
N THR A 295 20.67 -10.67 14.90
CA THR A 295 21.92 -11.27 15.37
C THR A 295 21.64 -12.47 16.27
N GLU A 296 22.60 -13.39 16.36
CA GLU A 296 22.55 -14.50 17.30
C GLU A 296 22.84 -14.03 18.75
N GLU A 297 22.36 -14.77 19.74
CA GLU A 297 22.52 -14.39 21.17
C GLU A 297 23.99 -14.22 21.58
N GLN A 298 24.89 -14.93 20.93
CA GLN A 298 26.34 -14.83 21.15
C GLN A 298 26.91 -13.47 20.72
N GLU A 299 26.26 -12.77 19.84
CA GLU A 299 26.68 -11.45 19.35
C GLU A 299 26.09 -10.31 20.17
N TRP A 300 25.17 -10.60 21.09
CA TRP A 300 24.54 -9.58 21.90
C TRP A 300 25.53 -8.99 22.90
N ILE A 301 25.38 -7.69 23.13
CA ILE A 301 26.11 -7.01 24.22
C ILE A 301 25.19 -7.01 25.42
N ILE A 302 25.54 -7.81 26.42
CA ILE A 302 24.77 -7.94 27.66
C ILE A 302 25.56 -7.27 28.77
N VAL A 303 24.90 -6.31 29.47
CA VAL A 303 25.47 -5.64 30.66
C VAL A 303 24.47 -5.80 31.79
N GLU A 304 24.96 -6.32 32.91
CA GLU A 304 24.12 -6.59 34.07
C GLU A 304 23.99 -5.38 34.98
N ASN A 305 22.87 -5.29 35.72
CA ASN A 305 22.62 -4.31 36.79
C ASN A 305 22.75 -2.85 36.33
N THR A 306 22.25 -2.55 35.17
CA THR A 306 22.30 -1.19 34.58
C THR A 306 21.20 -0.26 35.09
N HIS A 307 20.10 -0.81 35.61
CA HIS A 307 18.94 -0.05 36.11
C HIS A 307 18.14 -0.88 37.11
N GLU A 308 17.17 -0.24 37.80
CA GLU A 308 16.32 -0.90 38.78
C GLU A 308 15.46 -2.00 38.16
N PRO A 309 15.49 -3.25 38.68
CA PRO A 309 14.68 -4.35 38.18
C PRO A 309 13.21 -4.19 38.56
N ILE A 310 12.30 -4.58 37.65
CA ILE A 310 10.85 -4.70 37.93
C ILE A 310 10.51 -6.09 38.44
N ILE A 311 11.27 -7.10 38.02
CA ILE A 311 11.03 -8.53 38.28
C ILE A 311 12.23 -9.10 39.02
N GLU A 312 11.95 -9.92 40.06
CA GLU A 312 12.95 -10.68 40.77
C GLU A 312 13.42 -11.89 39.96
N GLN A 313 14.70 -12.30 40.14
CA GLN A 313 15.33 -13.39 39.39
C GLN A 313 14.52 -14.70 39.53
N GLU A 314 14.07 -15.04 40.71
CA GLU A 314 13.34 -16.30 40.96
C GLU A 314 12.01 -16.36 40.14
N LEU A 315 11.28 -15.24 40.08
CA LEU A 315 10.04 -15.17 39.31
C LEU A 315 10.33 -15.29 37.81
N PHE A 316 11.38 -14.63 37.33
CA PHE A 316 11.78 -14.70 35.94
C PHE A 316 12.15 -16.14 35.55
N ASP A 317 13.02 -16.81 36.34
CA ASP A 317 13.48 -18.16 36.07
C ASP A 317 12.32 -19.17 36.07
N LYS A 318 11.40 -19.04 37.04
CA LYS A 318 10.18 -19.84 37.08
C LYS A 318 9.35 -19.69 35.78
N VAL A 319 9.22 -18.46 35.30
CA VAL A 319 8.50 -18.18 34.05
C VAL A 319 9.25 -18.76 32.85
N GLN A 320 10.58 -18.64 32.77
CA GLN A 320 11.36 -19.25 31.70
C GLN A 320 11.25 -20.78 31.70
N ALA A 321 11.29 -21.44 32.86
CA ALA A 321 11.07 -22.89 32.99
C ALA A 321 9.71 -23.31 32.40
N ILE A 322 8.64 -22.57 32.72
CA ILE A 322 7.30 -22.81 32.18
C ILE A 322 7.26 -22.58 30.66
N ASN A 323 7.94 -21.54 30.16
CA ASN A 323 7.99 -21.22 28.73
C ASN A 323 8.74 -22.31 27.96
N ASN A 324 9.87 -22.78 28.47
CA ASN A 324 10.70 -23.84 27.87
C ASN A 324 9.95 -25.17 27.85
N ALA A 325 9.33 -25.56 28.95
CA ALA A 325 8.48 -26.76 29.00
C ALA A 325 7.32 -26.72 28.03
N ALA A 326 6.68 -25.54 27.86
CA ALA A 326 5.63 -25.33 26.88
C ALA A 326 6.15 -25.41 25.43
N ALA A 327 7.35 -24.88 25.17
CA ALA A 327 8.00 -24.95 23.86
C ALA A 327 8.38 -26.39 23.49
N GLU A 328 8.98 -27.15 24.43
CA GLU A 328 9.31 -28.57 24.25
C GLU A 328 8.06 -29.42 23.99
N LYS A 329 7.01 -29.21 24.77
CA LYS A 329 5.71 -29.87 24.54
C LYS A 329 5.12 -29.53 23.18
N SER A 330 5.29 -28.29 22.71
CA SER A 330 4.85 -27.88 21.38
C SER A 330 5.68 -28.55 20.29
N LYS A 331 7.01 -28.64 20.44
CA LYS A 331 7.91 -29.37 19.53
C LYS A 331 7.56 -30.88 19.48
N ALA A 332 7.37 -31.51 20.63
CA ALA A 332 7.01 -32.94 20.73
C ALA A 332 5.64 -33.24 20.07
N ASN A 333 4.71 -32.29 20.08
CA ASN A 333 3.41 -32.42 19.43
C ASN A 333 3.42 -31.95 17.96
N SER A 334 4.52 -31.36 17.48
CA SER A 334 4.66 -30.95 16.08
C SER A 334 4.68 -32.20 15.20
N GLY A 335 3.85 -32.19 14.16
CA GLY A 335 3.74 -33.33 13.26
C GLY A 335 2.85 -34.50 13.75
N LYS A 336 2.59 -34.60 15.04
CA LYS A 336 1.82 -35.72 15.63
C LYS A 336 0.46 -35.97 14.95
N TYR A 337 -0.16 -34.93 14.44
CA TYR A 337 -1.48 -34.97 13.81
C TYR A 337 -1.44 -34.67 12.30
N ASP A 338 -0.27 -34.80 11.66
CA ASP A 338 -0.13 -34.49 10.22
C ASP A 338 -0.78 -35.54 9.33
N HIS A 339 -0.94 -36.75 9.85
CA HIS A 339 -1.67 -37.86 9.21
C HIS A 339 -3.19 -37.63 9.17
N LEU A 340 -3.73 -36.72 9.99
CA LEU A 340 -5.15 -36.45 10.03
C LEU A 340 -5.60 -35.59 8.84
N PRO A 341 -6.86 -35.72 8.38
CA PRO A 341 -7.38 -34.95 7.27
C PRO A 341 -7.12 -33.45 7.41
N LYS A 342 -6.76 -32.81 6.32
CA LYS A 342 -6.61 -31.35 6.20
C LYS A 342 -7.77 -30.84 5.35
N ALA A 343 -8.44 -29.78 5.79
CA ALA A 343 -9.42 -29.10 4.96
C ALA A 343 -8.80 -27.87 4.32
N VAL A 344 -9.09 -27.69 3.04
CA VAL A 344 -8.77 -26.47 2.32
C VAL A 344 -9.85 -25.43 2.61
N ASN A 345 -9.45 -24.18 2.83
CA ASN A 345 -10.39 -23.08 2.92
C ASN A 345 -10.76 -22.63 1.49
N ILE A 346 -11.88 -23.14 0.99
CA ILE A 346 -12.40 -22.83 -0.34
C ILE A 346 -12.98 -21.41 -0.44
N TYR A 347 -13.30 -20.76 0.69
CA TYR A 347 -13.86 -19.40 0.72
C TYR A 347 -12.80 -18.29 0.68
N GLY A 348 -11.55 -18.64 0.98
CA GLY A 348 -10.42 -17.72 0.91
C GLY A 348 -10.63 -16.43 1.71
N LYS A 349 -10.46 -15.29 1.05
CA LYS A 349 -10.65 -13.94 1.63
C LYS A 349 -12.10 -13.45 1.58
N LYS A 350 -12.99 -14.18 0.89
CA LYS A 350 -14.38 -13.78 0.70
C LYS A 350 -15.23 -13.92 1.97
N PHE A 351 -14.83 -14.82 2.91
CA PHE A 351 -15.54 -15.03 4.16
C PHE A 351 -14.95 -14.20 5.29
N THR A 352 -15.69 -13.18 5.74
CA THR A 352 -15.26 -12.20 6.73
C THR A 352 -16.20 -12.11 7.93
N CYS A 353 -15.72 -11.55 9.02
CA CYS A 353 -16.53 -11.21 10.19
C CYS A 353 -17.28 -9.90 9.91
N ALA A 354 -18.59 -9.84 10.13
CA ALA A 354 -19.40 -8.66 9.89
C ALA A 354 -18.99 -7.46 10.78
N ASP A 355 -18.56 -7.72 12.04
CA ASP A 355 -18.24 -6.65 12.99
C ASP A 355 -16.85 -6.04 12.78
N CYS A 356 -15.83 -6.89 12.59
CA CYS A 356 -14.43 -6.42 12.53
C CYS A 356 -13.80 -6.49 11.14
N GLY A 357 -14.51 -7.01 10.12
CA GLY A 357 -14.01 -7.15 8.75
C GLY A 357 -12.89 -8.18 8.56
N SER A 358 -12.41 -8.83 9.62
CA SER A 358 -11.32 -9.80 9.51
C SER A 358 -11.76 -11.08 8.81
N VAL A 359 -10.89 -11.63 7.96
CA VAL A 359 -11.12 -12.91 7.29
C VAL A 359 -11.26 -14.03 8.30
N MET A 360 -12.35 -14.81 8.21
CA MET A 360 -12.62 -15.93 9.11
C MET A 360 -11.58 -17.03 8.94
N LYS A 361 -10.99 -17.50 10.04
CA LYS A 361 -9.90 -18.47 10.03
C LYS A 361 -10.43 -19.88 10.22
N LEU A 362 -10.12 -20.77 9.28
CA LEU A 362 -10.41 -22.20 9.41
C LEU A 362 -9.44 -22.86 10.41
N VAL A 363 -9.97 -23.41 11.47
CA VAL A 363 -9.22 -24.07 12.53
C VAL A 363 -9.59 -25.56 12.57
N ARG A 364 -8.56 -26.40 12.54
CA ARG A 364 -8.70 -27.85 12.75
C ARG A 364 -8.65 -28.14 14.25
N SER A 365 -9.57 -28.94 14.73
CA SER A 365 -9.55 -29.52 16.08
C SER A 365 -9.80 -31.02 16.02
N PHE A 366 -9.10 -31.77 16.88
CA PHE A 366 -9.21 -33.22 16.98
C PHE A 366 -9.76 -33.60 18.34
N SER A 367 -10.76 -34.47 18.36
CA SER A 367 -11.30 -35.06 19.60
C SER A 367 -10.80 -36.47 19.77
N THR A 368 -9.90 -36.68 20.72
CA THR A 368 -9.37 -38.00 21.05
C THR A 368 -10.45 -38.97 21.58
N LYS A 369 -11.49 -38.44 22.26
CA LYS A 369 -12.59 -39.25 22.77
C LYS A 369 -13.51 -39.80 21.68
N LYS A 370 -13.65 -39.07 20.56
CA LYS A 370 -14.56 -39.41 19.45
C LYS A 370 -13.81 -39.85 18.20
N ASP A 371 -12.48 -39.81 18.22
CA ASP A 371 -11.61 -40.07 17.06
C ASP A 371 -12.05 -39.29 15.79
N LYS A 372 -12.45 -38.04 15.98
CA LYS A 372 -12.99 -37.21 14.89
C LYS A 372 -12.26 -35.90 14.78
N VAL A 373 -12.00 -35.49 13.54
CA VAL A 373 -11.49 -34.18 13.18
C VAL A 373 -12.65 -33.23 12.89
N TYR A 374 -12.59 -32.05 13.47
CA TYR A 374 -13.56 -30.98 13.25
C TYR A 374 -12.88 -29.79 12.61
N PHE A 375 -13.53 -29.20 11.63
CA PHE A 375 -13.11 -27.96 10.97
C PHE A 375 -14.11 -26.86 11.31
N THR A 376 -13.62 -25.78 11.89
CA THR A 376 -14.47 -24.70 12.39
C THR A 376 -13.89 -23.35 11.95
N PHE A 377 -14.69 -22.51 11.35
CA PHE A 377 -14.36 -21.11 11.13
C PHE A 377 -14.52 -20.31 12.41
N LYS A 378 -13.54 -19.44 12.71
CA LYS A 378 -13.55 -18.55 13.88
C LYS A 378 -13.08 -17.17 13.49
N CYS A 379 -13.65 -16.15 14.14
CA CYS A 379 -13.14 -14.79 14.04
C CYS A 379 -11.73 -14.72 14.68
N PRO A 380 -10.69 -14.38 13.93
CA PRO A 380 -9.32 -14.30 14.47
C PRO A 380 -9.17 -13.16 15.47
N THR A 381 -9.83 -12.03 15.25
CA THR A 381 -9.78 -10.86 16.13
C THR A 381 -10.31 -11.18 17.53
N TYR A 382 -11.47 -11.82 17.62
CA TYR A 382 -11.98 -12.32 18.90
C TYR A 382 -11.04 -13.37 19.50
N ALA A 383 -10.59 -14.31 18.68
CA ALA A 383 -9.72 -15.38 19.15
C ALA A 383 -8.42 -14.86 19.76
N GLU A 384 -7.87 -13.78 19.20
CA GLU A 384 -6.63 -13.18 19.66
C GLU A 384 -6.82 -12.13 20.75
N HIS A 385 -7.79 -11.22 20.60
CA HIS A 385 -7.89 -10.02 21.43
C HIS A 385 -9.04 -10.01 22.44
N GLY A 386 -9.98 -10.98 22.39
CA GLY A 386 -11.11 -11.09 23.31
C GLY A 386 -12.33 -10.28 22.93
N THR A 387 -13.23 -10.10 23.90
CA THR A 387 -14.58 -9.52 23.72
C THR A 387 -14.54 -8.03 23.38
N ARG A 388 -13.53 -7.30 23.83
CA ARG A 388 -13.37 -5.88 23.53
C ARG A 388 -13.10 -5.58 22.06
N ALA A 389 -12.52 -6.53 21.35
CA ALA A 389 -12.14 -6.37 19.95
C ALA A 389 -13.21 -6.83 18.98
N CYS A 390 -13.95 -7.89 19.34
CA CYS A 390 -14.99 -8.46 18.51
C CYS A 390 -15.81 -9.48 19.29
N ASN A 391 -17.00 -9.81 18.81
CA ASN A 391 -17.85 -10.86 19.38
C ASN A 391 -17.41 -12.28 18.98
N ALA A 392 -17.74 -13.27 19.80
CA ALA A 392 -17.41 -14.67 19.58
C ALA A 392 -18.20 -15.24 18.39
N LYS A 393 -17.53 -15.42 17.28
CA LYS A 393 -18.12 -16.04 16.08
C LYS A 393 -17.42 -17.33 15.75
N LYS A 394 -18.21 -18.40 15.59
CA LYS A 394 -17.72 -19.72 15.19
C LYS A 394 -18.78 -20.45 14.38
N MET A 395 -18.39 -21.13 13.31
CA MET A 395 -19.27 -21.95 12.48
C MET A 395 -18.50 -23.20 12.02
N ARG A 396 -19.12 -24.37 12.08
CA ARG A 396 -18.49 -25.58 11.53
C ARG A 396 -18.45 -25.48 10.02
N LYS A 397 -17.38 -26.00 9.41
CA LYS A 397 -17.24 -25.96 7.95
C LYS A 397 -18.40 -26.67 7.26
N ALA A 398 -18.85 -27.81 7.80
CA ALA A 398 -19.97 -28.55 7.21
C ALA A 398 -21.27 -27.73 7.19
N ASP A 399 -21.59 -27.03 8.30
CA ASP A 399 -22.79 -26.20 8.38
C ASP A 399 -22.72 -25.02 7.41
N LEU A 400 -21.51 -24.43 7.24
CA LEU A 400 -21.28 -23.37 6.26
C LEU A 400 -21.44 -23.88 4.82
N ASP A 401 -20.81 -25.00 4.51
CA ASP A 401 -20.89 -25.61 3.17
C ASP A 401 -22.36 -25.94 2.81
N GLU A 402 -23.14 -26.50 3.75
CA GLU A 402 -24.56 -26.80 3.57
C GLU A 402 -25.38 -25.52 3.33
N ALA A 403 -25.18 -24.48 4.16
CA ALA A 403 -25.91 -23.23 4.03
C ALA A 403 -25.58 -22.51 2.71
N VAL A 404 -24.32 -22.50 2.33
CA VAL A 404 -23.87 -21.88 1.06
C VAL A 404 -24.42 -22.64 -0.13
N LEU A 405 -24.39 -24.00 -0.11
CA LEU A 405 -24.94 -24.82 -1.18
C LEU A 405 -26.44 -24.59 -1.35
N ALA A 406 -27.16 -24.56 -0.23
CA ALA A 406 -28.62 -24.33 -0.24
C ALA A 406 -28.94 -22.93 -0.81
N THR A 407 -28.16 -21.90 -0.40
CA THR A 407 -28.35 -20.52 -0.89
C THR A 407 -28.05 -20.43 -2.38
N ILE A 408 -26.97 -21.06 -2.86
CA ILE A 408 -26.62 -21.08 -4.29
C ILE A 408 -27.71 -21.77 -5.09
N LYS A 409 -28.22 -22.95 -4.62
CA LYS A 409 -29.30 -23.64 -5.29
C LYS A 409 -30.59 -22.81 -5.37
N ALA A 410 -30.97 -22.16 -4.28
CA ALA A 410 -32.13 -21.27 -4.28
C ALA A 410 -31.96 -20.08 -5.27
N GLN A 411 -30.76 -19.58 -5.44
CA GLN A 411 -30.48 -18.54 -6.45
C GLN A 411 -30.56 -19.10 -7.89
N LEU A 412 -30.06 -20.31 -8.12
CA LEU A 412 -30.18 -20.96 -9.43
C LEU A 412 -31.64 -21.29 -9.78
N ASP A 413 -32.44 -21.75 -8.82
CA ASP A 413 -33.89 -21.99 -8.99
C ASP A 413 -34.63 -20.70 -9.36
N LEU A 414 -34.37 -19.61 -8.63
CA LEU A 414 -34.92 -18.28 -8.93
C LEU A 414 -34.55 -17.81 -10.35
N PHE A 415 -33.36 -18.12 -10.79
CA PHE A 415 -32.91 -17.76 -12.14
C PHE A 415 -33.62 -18.57 -13.20
N VAL A 416 -33.79 -19.89 -13.00
CA VAL A 416 -34.53 -20.76 -13.93
C VAL A 416 -35.97 -20.29 -14.08
N ASP A 417 -36.65 -20.00 -12.96
CA ASP A 417 -38.03 -19.49 -12.96
C ASP A 417 -38.17 -18.16 -13.71
N MET A 418 -37.18 -17.30 -13.55
CA MET A 418 -37.11 -15.99 -14.21
C MET A 418 -36.86 -16.15 -15.71
N GLN A 419 -35.96 -17.06 -16.10
CA GLN A 419 -35.62 -17.32 -17.49
C GLN A 419 -36.84 -17.90 -18.24
N ASP A 420 -37.59 -18.86 -17.64
CA ASP A 420 -38.81 -19.38 -18.20
C ASP A 420 -39.88 -18.29 -18.38
N SER A 421 -40.02 -17.40 -17.42
CA SER A 421 -40.91 -16.25 -17.51
C SER A 421 -40.52 -15.29 -18.64
N LEU A 422 -39.23 -15.02 -18.81
CA LEU A 422 -38.69 -14.17 -19.87
C LEU A 422 -38.87 -14.80 -21.26
N HIS A 423 -38.61 -16.10 -21.41
CA HIS A 423 -38.84 -16.84 -22.65
C HIS A 423 -40.31 -16.84 -23.07
N GLN A 424 -41.23 -17.02 -22.13
CA GLN A 424 -42.66 -16.91 -22.40
C GLN A 424 -43.05 -15.52 -22.89
N LEU A 425 -42.54 -14.47 -22.28
CA LEU A 425 -42.81 -13.09 -22.66
C LEU A 425 -42.18 -12.73 -24.03
N LEU A 426 -40.98 -13.19 -24.32
CA LEU A 426 -40.30 -12.99 -25.61
C LEU A 426 -40.92 -13.75 -26.76
N ALA A 427 -41.52 -14.91 -26.47
CA ALA A 427 -42.27 -15.71 -27.45
C ALA A 427 -43.57 -15.04 -27.90
N LEU A 428 -44.10 -14.07 -27.15
CA LEU A 428 -45.26 -13.31 -27.56
C LEU A 428 -44.93 -12.45 -28.82
N LYS A 429 -45.75 -12.59 -29.85
CA LYS A 429 -45.59 -11.93 -31.17
C LYS A 429 -45.36 -10.42 -31.10
N LYS A 430 -45.83 -9.73 -30.05
CA LYS A 430 -45.65 -8.28 -29.84
C LYS A 430 -44.20 -7.86 -29.54
N ALA A 431 -43.44 -8.67 -28.82
CA ALA A 431 -42.04 -8.36 -28.49
C ALA A 431 -41.11 -8.47 -29.70
N LYS A 432 -41.32 -9.49 -30.55
CA LYS A 432 -40.57 -9.64 -31.83
C LYS A 432 -40.84 -8.52 -32.83
N ALA A 433 -42.07 -8.04 -32.93
CA ALA A 433 -42.45 -6.96 -33.82
C ALA A 433 -41.86 -5.59 -33.39
N LYS A 434 -41.73 -5.35 -32.07
CA LYS A 434 -41.14 -4.11 -31.53
C LYS A 434 -39.62 -4.03 -31.79
N GLN A 435 -38.91 -5.17 -31.64
CA GLN A 435 -37.45 -5.26 -31.88
C GLN A 435 -37.08 -5.05 -33.37
N SER A 436 -37.87 -5.57 -34.30
CA SER A 436 -37.69 -5.32 -35.73
C SER A 436 -37.90 -3.84 -36.07
N LYS A 437 -38.96 -3.20 -35.55
CA LYS A 437 -39.26 -1.77 -35.75
C LYS A 437 -38.15 -0.87 -35.23
N GLN A 438 -37.58 -1.18 -34.02
CA GLN A 438 -36.48 -0.38 -33.48
C GLN A 438 -35.20 -0.44 -34.34
N LYS A 439 -34.83 -1.62 -34.88
CA LYS A 439 -33.71 -1.75 -35.82
C LYS A 439 -33.90 -0.94 -37.10
N ASP A 440 -35.13 -0.95 -37.66
CA ASP A 440 -35.47 -0.18 -38.85
C ASP A 440 -35.47 1.33 -38.56
N GLU A 441 -35.88 1.72 -37.36
CA GLU A 441 -35.87 3.12 -36.91
C GLU A 441 -34.45 3.67 -36.73
N ILE A 442 -33.54 2.90 -36.10
CA ILE A 442 -32.12 3.23 -35.99
C ILE A 442 -31.48 3.40 -37.38
N LYS A 443 -31.78 2.48 -38.30
CA LYS A 443 -31.29 2.55 -39.68
C LYS A 443 -31.82 3.79 -40.44
N SER A 444 -33.07 4.12 -40.20
CA SER A 444 -33.70 5.34 -40.76
C SER A 444 -33.09 6.63 -40.19
N LEU A 445 -32.86 6.68 -38.86
CA LEU A 445 -32.24 7.83 -38.20
C LEU A 445 -30.79 8.03 -38.66
N LYS A 446 -30.01 6.95 -38.83
CA LYS A 446 -28.63 7.01 -39.36
C LYS A 446 -28.63 7.62 -40.77
N LYS A 447 -29.51 7.14 -41.65
CA LYS A 447 -29.62 7.72 -43.01
C LYS A 447 -30.01 9.21 -43.01
N LYS A 448 -30.91 9.62 -42.11
CA LYS A 448 -31.29 11.05 -41.98
C LYS A 448 -30.11 11.88 -41.46
N LEU A 449 -29.37 11.36 -40.50
CA LEU A 449 -28.17 12.01 -39.94
C LEU A 449 -27.07 12.18 -40.99
N ASP A 450 -26.78 11.13 -41.76
CA ASP A 450 -25.77 11.17 -42.84
C ASP A 450 -26.17 12.17 -43.93
N HIS A 451 -27.48 12.22 -44.29
CA HIS A 451 -27.98 13.21 -45.24
C HIS A 451 -27.82 14.63 -44.72
N LYS A 452 -28.15 14.90 -43.44
CA LYS A 452 -28.00 16.25 -42.86
C LYS A 452 -26.51 16.64 -42.70
N LYS A 453 -25.62 15.71 -42.36
CA LYS A 453 -24.16 15.93 -42.36
C LYS A 453 -23.64 16.23 -43.77
N GLY A 454 -24.17 15.57 -44.79
CA GLY A 454 -23.85 15.85 -46.20
C GLY A 454 -24.27 17.26 -46.63
N LEU A 455 -25.48 17.70 -46.26
CA LEU A 455 -25.97 19.07 -46.51
C LEU A 455 -25.11 20.11 -45.79
N PHE A 456 -24.72 19.84 -44.56
CA PHE A 456 -23.81 20.71 -43.78
C PHE A 456 -22.44 20.87 -44.46
N GLY A 457 -21.87 19.77 -45.00
CA GLY A 457 -20.62 19.80 -45.78
C GLY A 457 -20.76 20.59 -47.10
N GLY A 458 -21.94 20.56 -47.76
CA GLY A 458 -22.25 21.35 -48.97
C GLY A 458 -22.32 22.84 -48.68
N LEU A 459 -22.94 23.22 -47.58
CA LEU A 459 -23.16 24.61 -47.20
C LEU A 459 -21.87 25.45 -47.09
N TYR A 460 -20.78 24.83 -46.61
CA TYR A 460 -19.46 25.48 -46.56
C TYR A 460 -18.86 25.71 -47.96
N ARG A 461 -19.13 24.79 -48.87
CA ARG A 461 -18.69 24.92 -50.28
C ARG A 461 -19.45 26.05 -50.95
N ASP A 462 -20.79 26.12 -50.78
CA ASP A 462 -21.61 27.14 -51.36
C ASP A 462 -21.25 28.56 -50.87
N LEU A 463 -20.82 28.69 -49.60
CA LEU A 463 -20.24 29.91 -49.06
C LEU A 463 -18.91 30.26 -49.73
N SER A 464 -18.01 29.27 -49.88
CA SER A 464 -16.67 29.47 -50.46
C SER A 464 -16.74 29.81 -51.95
N GLU A 465 -17.79 29.38 -52.65
CA GLU A 465 -18.10 29.70 -54.06
C GLU A 465 -18.91 30.99 -54.25
N GLY A 466 -19.27 31.65 -53.13
CA GLY A 466 -20.00 32.91 -53.16
C GLY A 466 -21.48 32.79 -53.56
N LEU A 467 -22.06 31.60 -53.46
CA LEU A 467 -23.43 31.30 -53.82
C LEU A 467 -24.44 31.72 -52.72
N ILE A 468 -23.98 31.87 -51.48
CA ILE A 468 -24.78 32.31 -50.33
C ILE A 468 -24.02 33.39 -49.54
N SER A 469 -24.78 34.26 -48.85
CA SER A 469 -24.20 35.30 -47.98
C SER A 469 -23.73 34.73 -46.62
N ASP A 470 -22.83 35.45 -45.93
CA ASP A 470 -22.41 35.11 -44.57
C ASP A 470 -23.57 35.04 -43.57
N GLU A 471 -24.59 35.89 -43.73
CA GLU A 471 -25.76 35.89 -42.87
C GLU A 471 -26.66 34.66 -43.11
N ASP A 472 -26.90 34.31 -44.37
CA ASP A 472 -27.66 33.11 -44.76
C ASP A 472 -26.94 31.83 -44.34
N TYR A 473 -25.59 31.82 -44.46
CA TYR A 473 -24.77 30.71 -43.97
C TYR A 473 -24.90 30.54 -42.45
N ALA A 474 -24.78 31.63 -41.66
CA ALA A 474 -24.86 31.57 -40.21
C ALA A 474 -26.24 31.06 -39.75
N GLN A 475 -27.32 31.55 -40.32
CA GLN A 475 -28.67 31.14 -39.97
C GLN A 475 -28.97 29.68 -40.36
N THR A 476 -28.59 29.29 -41.57
CA THR A 476 -28.79 27.90 -42.05
C THR A 476 -27.93 26.89 -41.31
N ARG A 477 -26.70 27.29 -40.97
CA ARG A 477 -25.77 26.49 -40.15
C ARG A 477 -26.37 26.19 -38.77
N GLU A 478 -26.94 27.18 -38.08
CA GLU A 478 -27.53 27.02 -36.75
C GLU A 478 -28.72 26.05 -36.78
N VAL A 479 -29.57 26.14 -37.76
CA VAL A 479 -30.72 25.25 -37.96
C VAL A 479 -30.25 23.81 -38.23
N ILE A 480 -29.31 23.60 -39.17
CA ILE A 480 -28.81 22.25 -39.51
C ILE A 480 -28.06 21.63 -38.33
N MET A 481 -27.24 22.40 -37.61
CA MET A 481 -26.54 21.93 -36.40
C MET A 481 -27.50 21.52 -35.29
N GLY A 482 -28.58 22.29 -35.07
CA GLY A 482 -29.64 21.95 -34.13
C GLY A 482 -30.35 20.63 -34.47
N GLU A 483 -30.65 20.42 -35.76
CA GLU A 483 -31.24 19.16 -36.24
C GLU A 483 -30.27 17.96 -36.11
N ILE A 484 -29.00 18.14 -36.46
CA ILE A 484 -27.97 17.10 -36.28
C ILE A 484 -27.89 16.69 -34.82
N LYS A 485 -27.77 17.66 -33.90
CA LYS A 485 -27.69 17.41 -32.46
C LYS A 485 -28.90 16.65 -31.92
N ARG A 486 -30.10 17.02 -32.40
CA ARG A 486 -31.34 16.32 -32.02
C ARG A 486 -31.39 14.89 -32.53
N LEU A 487 -30.94 14.63 -33.76
CA LEU A 487 -30.89 13.30 -34.36
C LEU A 487 -29.83 12.44 -33.67
N GLU A 488 -28.66 13.00 -33.30
CA GLU A 488 -27.60 12.30 -32.54
C GLU A 488 -28.09 11.92 -31.15
N GLN A 489 -28.85 12.80 -30.47
CA GLN A 489 -29.41 12.48 -29.16
C GLN A 489 -30.45 11.36 -29.26
N GLN A 490 -31.36 11.40 -30.21
CA GLN A 490 -32.35 10.34 -30.43
C GLN A 490 -31.69 9.00 -30.79
N LEU A 491 -30.64 9.04 -31.62
CA LEU A 491 -29.87 7.84 -31.96
C LEU A 491 -29.18 7.25 -30.74
N SER A 492 -28.52 8.07 -29.91
CA SER A 492 -27.85 7.68 -28.69
C SER A 492 -28.81 7.05 -27.67
N GLU A 493 -29.99 7.59 -27.49
CA GLU A 493 -31.04 7.04 -26.61
C GLU A 493 -31.53 5.66 -27.09
N LEU A 494 -31.79 5.52 -28.41
CA LEU A 494 -32.22 4.26 -29.00
C LEU A 494 -31.12 3.18 -29.04
N GLU A 495 -29.89 3.57 -29.36
CA GLU A 495 -28.74 2.66 -29.33
C GLU A 495 -28.42 2.24 -27.89
N GLY A 496 -28.49 3.15 -26.91
CA GLY A 496 -28.30 2.84 -25.49
C GLY A 496 -29.28 1.81 -24.96
N THR A 497 -30.57 1.90 -25.37
CA THR A 497 -31.57 0.88 -24.99
C THR A 497 -31.33 -0.46 -25.68
N THR A 498 -30.87 -0.46 -26.93
CA THR A 498 -30.58 -1.68 -27.70
C THR A 498 -29.32 -2.37 -27.19
N THR A 499 -28.30 -1.61 -26.80
CA THR A 499 -27.04 -2.12 -26.25
C THR A 499 -27.26 -2.75 -24.87
N ARG A 500 -28.02 -2.07 -24.00
CA ARG A 500 -28.41 -2.63 -22.69
C ARG A 500 -29.17 -3.96 -22.83
N PHE A 501 -30.08 -4.06 -23.79
CA PHE A 501 -30.81 -5.30 -24.04
C PHE A 501 -29.91 -6.41 -24.59
N ALA A 502 -28.92 -6.10 -25.44
CA ALA A 502 -27.96 -7.06 -25.96
C ALA A 502 -26.97 -7.54 -24.90
N GLU A 503 -26.57 -6.65 -23.97
CA GLU A 503 -25.73 -7.00 -22.81
C GLU A 503 -26.46 -7.90 -21.81
N GLN A 504 -27.77 -7.68 -21.64
CA GLN A 504 -28.62 -8.52 -20.81
C GLN A 504 -28.76 -9.93 -21.36
N LEU A 505 -28.92 -10.10 -22.68
CA LEU A 505 -28.96 -11.40 -23.35
C LEU A 505 -27.62 -12.16 -23.25
N ARG A 506 -26.48 -11.45 -23.22
CA ARG A 506 -25.16 -12.07 -22.97
C ARG A 506 -24.98 -12.52 -21.52
N GLY A 507 -25.62 -11.85 -20.56
CA GLY A 507 -25.71 -12.32 -19.18
C GLY A 507 -26.41 -13.66 -19.08
N GLU A 508 -27.46 -13.88 -19.88
CA GLU A 508 -28.21 -15.15 -19.90
C GLU A 508 -27.35 -16.36 -20.32
N GLU A 509 -26.43 -16.22 -21.28
CA GLU A 509 -25.55 -17.30 -21.71
C GLU A 509 -24.63 -17.78 -20.57
N LYS A 510 -24.01 -16.85 -19.84
CA LYS A 510 -23.16 -17.16 -18.67
C LYS A 510 -23.93 -17.87 -17.57
N TRP A 511 -25.18 -17.48 -17.37
CA TRP A 511 -26.04 -18.09 -16.35
C TRP A 511 -26.50 -19.47 -16.73
N ALA A 512 -26.87 -19.69 -17.99
CA ALA A 512 -27.22 -21.02 -18.49
C ALA A 512 -26.05 -22.00 -18.27
N GLU A 513 -24.81 -21.57 -18.56
CA GLU A 513 -23.61 -22.36 -18.27
C GLU A 513 -23.44 -22.64 -16.76
N MET A 514 -23.68 -21.64 -15.90
CA MET A 514 -23.58 -21.83 -14.44
C MET A 514 -24.68 -22.76 -13.89
N VAL A 515 -25.91 -22.64 -14.39
CA VAL A 515 -27.01 -23.55 -14.03
C VAL A 515 -26.64 -24.95 -14.45
N GLU A 516 -26.27 -25.20 -15.71
CA GLU A 516 -25.88 -26.50 -16.22
C GLU A 516 -24.76 -27.13 -15.38
N LYS A 517 -23.74 -26.33 -15.04
CA LYS A 517 -22.56 -26.79 -14.29
C LYS A 517 -22.85 -27.07 -12.82
N TYR A 518 -23.66 -26.25 -12.14
CA TYR A 518 -23.76 -26.24 -10.68
C TYR A 518 -25.11 -26.67 -10.11
N TYR A 519 -26.17 -26.77 -10.91
CA TYR A 519 -27.51 -27.12 -10.43
C TYR A 519 -27.56 -28.47 -9.69
N ASN A 520 -26.87 -29.47 -10.23
CA ASN A 520 -26.81 -30.81 -9.66
C ASN A 520 -25.63 -31.00 -8.68
N ALA A 521 -24.93 -29.94 -8.28
CA ALA A 521 -23.83 -30.08 -7.36
C ALA A 521 -24.29 -30.55 -5.98
N THR A 522 -23.58 -31.54 -5.43
CA THR A 522 -23.82 -32.09 -4.09
C THR A 522 -22.91 -31.46 -3.04
N GLU A 523 -21.83 -30.81 -3.45
CA GLU A 523 -20.84 -30.19 -2.60
C GLU A 523 -20.42 -28.82 -3.15
N VAL A 524 -20.02 -27.91 -2.24
CA VAL A 524 -19.48 -26.60 -2.62
C VAL A 524 -18.02 -26.75 -3.03
N THR A 525 -17.67 -26.27 -4.21
CA THR A 525 -16.30 -26.25 -4.72
C THR A 525 -15.70 -24.83 -4.70
N ALA A 526 -14.37 -24.74 -4.72
CA ALA A 526 -13.69 -23.45 -4.81
C ALA A 526 -14.07 -22.68 -6.09
N GLU A 527 -14.21 -23.40 -7.22
CA GLU A 527 -14.63 -22.81 -8.49
C GLU A 527 -16.04 -22.20 -8.41
N MET A 528 -16.98 -22.92 -7.75
CA MET A 528 -18.34 -22.43 -7.53
C MET A 528 -18.34 -21.16 -6.66
N VAL A 529 -17.57 -21.14 -5.58
CA VAL A 529 -17.41 -19.96 -4.72
C VAL A 529 -16.82 -18.79 -5.48
N ASP A 530 -15.82 -19.04 -6.32
CA ASP A 530 -15.16 -17.97 -7.09
C ASP A 530 -16.06 -17.43 -8.20
N ALA A 531 -16.84 -18.29 -8.85
CA ALA A 531 -17.74 -17.90 -9.92
C ALA A 531 -18.96 -17.13 -9.40
N MET A 532 -19.54 -17.53 -8.27
CA MET A 532 -20.85 -17.05 -7.84
C MET A 532 -20.83 -16.06 -6.68
N ILE A 533 -19.86 -16.14 -5.77
CA ILE A 533 -19.85 -15.35 -4.53
C ILE A 533 -18.84 -14.21 -4.61
N LEU A 534 -19.31 -12.99 -4.40
CA LEU A 534 -18.49 -11.78 -4.26
C LEU A 534 -17.92 -11.67 -2.85
N SER A 535 -18.80 -11.69 -1.85
CA SER A 535 -18.42 -11.60 -0.44
C SER A 535 -19.39 -12.36 0.46
N MET A 536 -18.87 -12.76 1.63
CA MET A 536 -19.67 -13.40 2.69
C MET A 536 -19.30 -12.78 4.03
N LYS A 537 -20.31 -12.44 4.83
CA LYS A 537 -20.13 -11.88 6.17
C LYS A 537 -20.91 -12.71 7.19
N MET A 538 -20.28 -12.97 8.31
CA MET A 538 -20.89 -13.70 9.43
C MET A 538 -21.24 -12.75 10.55
N ASN A 539 -22.51 -12.70 10.93
CA ASN A 539 -23.03 -11.93 12.06
C ASN A 539 -22.84 -12.66 13.40
N GLU A 540 -23.17 -11.98 14.51
CA GLU A 540 -23.04 -12.51 15.85
C GLU A 540 -24.01 -13.68 16.11
N ASP A 541 -25.20 -13.61 15.59
CA ASP A 541 -26.24 -14.65 15.68
C ASP A 541 -25.97 -15.88 14.78
N SER A 542 -24.81 -15.94 14.14
CA SER A 542 -24.41 -16.94 13.17
C SER A 542 -25.16 -16.87 11.83
N SER A 543 -25.95 -15.83 11.58
CA SER A 543 -26.50 -15.59 10.24
C SER A 543 -25.41 -15.19 9.25
N LEU A 544 -25.63 -15.52 7.98
CA LEU A 544 -24.71 -15.25 6.89
C LEU A 544 -25.32 -14.24 5.94
N ILE A 545 -24.56 -13.23 5.59
CA ILE A 545 -24.86 -12.32 4.50
C ILE A 545 -23.97 -12.73 3.34
N ILE A 546 -24.57 -13.16 2.24
CA ILE A 546 -23.87 -13.59 1.04
C ILE A 546 -24.19 -12.61 -0.08
N GLU A 547 -23.17 -11.99 -0.63
CA GLU A 547 -23.24 -11.11 -1.80
C GLU A 547 -22.74 -11.91 -3.01
N PHE A 548 -23.54 -11.93 -4.06
CA PHE A 548 -23.21 -12.67 -5.27
C PHE A 548 -22.59 -11.74 -6.33
N ASN A 549 -21.77 -12.28 -7.21
CA ASN A 549 -21.02 -11.53 -8.25
C ASN A 549 -21.92 -10.85 -9.30
N TYR A 550 -23.22 -11.18 -9.33
CA TYR A 550 -24.15 -10.87 -10.42
C TYR A 550 -25.44 -10.19 -9.95
N MET A 551 -25.45 -9.63 -8.76
CA MET A 551 -26.67 -8.98 -8.23
C MET A 551 -27.19 -7.85 -9.13
N ASP A 552 -26.29 -7.12 -9.80
CA ASP A 552 -26.68 -6.04 -10.71
C ASP A 552 -27.29 -6.58 -12.01
N GLU A 553 -26.74 -7.65 -12.55
CA GLU A 553 -27.27 -8.34 -13.74
C GLU A 553 -28.65 -8.94 -13.44
N PHE A 554 -28.80 -9.60 -12.30
CA PHE A 554 -30.07 -10.17 -11.85
C PHE A 554 -31.16 -9.11 -11.67
N LYS A 555 -30.84 -8.00 -11.04
CA LYS A 555 -31.75 -6.86 -10.87
C LYS A 555 -32.19 -6.29 -12.21
N SER A 556 -31.26 -6.19 -13.14
CA SER A 556 -31.51 -5.72 -14.50
C SER A 556 -32.47 -6.63 -15.27
N ILE A 557 -32.30 -7.96 -15.18
CA ILE A 557 -33.22 -8.94 -15.80
C ILE A 557 -34.62 -8.88 -15.15
N PHE A 558 -34.67 -8.75 -13.83
CA PHE A 558 -35.90 -8.60 -13.09
C PHE A 558 -36.71 -7.35 -13.53
N ASP A 559 -36.04 -6.19 -13.62
CA ASP A 559 -36.64 -4.93 -14.04
C ASP A 559 -37.19 -5.00 -15.48
N VAL A 560 -36.48 -5.71 -16.38
CA VAL A 560 -36.95 -5.95 -17.76
C VAL A 560 -38.16 -6.85 -17.77
N THR A 561 -38.15 -7.93 -17.00
CA THR A 561 -39.28 -8.87 -16.92
C THR A 561 -40.53 -8.19 -16.38
N GLU A 562 -40.42 -7.36 -15.36
CA GLU A 562 -41.50 -6.54 -14.80
C GLU A 562 -42.04 -5.52 -15.82
N THR A 563 -41.14 -4.86 -16.56
CA THR A 563 -41.52 -3.90 -17.59
C THR A 563 -42.26 -4.58 -18.73
N LEU A 564 -41.79 -5.74 -19.19
CA LEU A 564 -42.43 -6.54 -20.22
C LEU A 564 -43.78 -7.08 -19.75
N ARG A 565 -43.93 -7.50 -18.49
CA ARG A 565 -45.23 -7.88 -17.92
C ARG A 565 -46.24 -6.75 -17.96
N LYS A 566 -45.84 -5.52 -17.61
CA LYS A 566 -46.72 -4.34 -17.66
C LYS A 566 -47.07 -3.90 -19.09
N GLU A 567 -46.21 -4.17 -20.08
CA GLU A 567 -46.45 -3.86 -21.48
C GLU A 567 -47.34 -4.92 -22.17
N VAL A 568 -47.43 -6.13 -21.63
CA VAL A 568 -48.22 -7.23 -22.20
C VAL A 568 -49.60 -7.37 -21.55
N ALA A 569 -49.78 -6.89 -20.31
CA ALA A 569 -51.05 -6.79 -19.60
C ALA A 569 -51.84 -5.59 -20.09
#